data_c43fc3034cace32917c21b7616051530
#
_entry.id   c43fc3034cace32917c21b7616051530
#
_cell.length_a   1.000
_cell.length_b   1.000
_cell.length_c   1.000
_cell.angle_alpha   90.00
_cell.angle_beta   90.00
_cell.angle_gamma   90.00
#
_symmetry.space_group_name_H-M   'P 1'
#
loop_
_entity.id
_entity.type
_entity.pdbx_description
1 polymer ?
#
loop_
_entity_poly.entity_id
_entity_poly.type
_entity_poly.pdbx_seq_one_letter_code
_entity_poly.pdbx_strand_id
1 'polypeptide(L)'
;MADSQIKSRERVSKRGEVFTAKREVNAMLDLVKHETERLDSRFLEPACGTGNFLEEILLRKLDAATRASIPDGKKTPIPAKFERNSIVVLTSIYGVDLMFDNVAECRERLYEIWHKAYKKSCRRSVSELVCDAAKVILSRNIIQGNSLSMKKVDDRQNDLEDPIVFSEWSFIGEYKVKRTDYRLDKMLAGKYKAKQDSAAKPAKKGAVQDELFDARDDATNDEGDIVSEFPILPHYARIAEYGG
;
A
#
# COMPACT_ATOMS: atom_id res chain seq x y z
N MET A 1 24.82 -3.73 13.39
CA MET A 1 24.37 -5.11 13.64
C MET A 1 23.85 -5.64 12.33
N ALA A 2 24.23 -6.84 11.90
CA ALA A 2 23.69 -7.44 10.68
C ALA A 2 22.22 -7.75 10.92
N ASP A 3 21.34 -7.25 10.05
CA ASP A 3 19.92 -7.58 10.09
C ASP A 3 19.78 -9.09 9.95
N SER A 4 19.10 -9.73 10.91
CA SER A 4 18.80 -11.15 10.82
C SER A 4 17.85 -11.39 9.68
N GLN A 5 18.28 -12.10 8.63
CA GLN A 5 17.46 -12.45 7.49
C GLN A 5 16.41 -13.54 7.77
N ILE A 6 16.34 -14.04 9.00
CA ILE A 6 15.42 -15.10 9.42
C ILE A 6 14.88 -14.84 10.81
N LYS A 7 13.60 -15.11 11.06
CA LYS A 7 13.00 -15.15 12.40
C LYS A 7 13.36 -16.43 13.16
N SER A 8 13.30 -17.58 12.48
CA SER A 8 13.71 -18.87 13.03
C SER A 8 14.07 -19.89 11.94
N ARG A 9 14.94 -20.87 12.29
CA ARG A 9 15.28 -21.97 11.38
C ARG A 9 14.06 -22.84 11.02
N GLU A 10 13.12 -22.97 11.94
CA GLU A 10 11.88 -23.74 11.71
C GLU A 10 11.00 -23.06 10.66
N ARG A 11 10.87 -21.72 10.70
CA ARG A 11 10.10 -20.95 9.71
C ARG A 11 10.73 -21.02 8.33
N VAL A 12 12.06 -21.00 8.24
CA VAL A 12 12.79 -21.20 6.98
C VAL A 12 12.52 -22.61 6.43
N SER A 13 12.66 -23.65 7.28
CA SER A 13 12.48 -25.03 6.85
C SER A 13 11.05 -25.36 6.42
N LYS A 14 10.06 -24.89 7.16
CA LYS A 14 8.65 -25.20 6.89
C LYS A 14 8.00 -24.29 5.84
N ARG A 15 8.50 -23.08 5.62
CA ARG A 15 7.81 -22.02 4.86
C ARG A 15 8.71 -21.24 3.91
N GLY A 16 10.01 -21.48 3.91
CA GLY A 16 10.96 -20.73 3.10
C GLY A 16 11.08 -19.25 3.50
N GLU A 17 10.70 -18.88 4.76
CA GLU A 17 10.69 -17.51 5.20
C GLU A 17 12.12 -16.95 5.35
N VAL A 18 12.56 -16.22 4.34
CA VAL A 18 13.85 -15.52 4.32
C VAL A 18 13.59 -14.07 3.92
N PHE A 19 14.05 -13.15 4.76
CA PHE A 19 13.89 -11.72 4.47
C PHE A 19 14.96 -11.25 3.49
N THR A 20 14.53 -10.51 2.47
CA THR A 20 15.44 -9.89 1.51
C THR A 20 16.28 -8.82 2.22
N ALA A 21 17.59 -8.86 2.01
CA ALA A 21 18.48 -7.88 2.61
C ALA A 21 18.23 -6.48 2.04
N LYS A 22 18.39 -5.45 2.88
CA LYS A 22 18.13 -4.04 2.52
C LYS A 22 18.85 -3.61 1.25
N ARG A 23 20.09 -4.07 1.03
CA ARG A 23 20.87 -3.75 -0.19
C ARG A 23 20.18 -4.26 -1.46
N GLU A 24 19.66 -5.47 -1.40
CA GLU A 24 18.98 -6.13 -2.52
C GLU A 24 17.62 -5.47 -2.77
N VAL A 25 16.85 -5.18 -1.71
CA VAL A 25 15.60 -4.40 -1.80
C VAL A 25 15.85 -3.09 -2.53
N ASN A 26 16.86 -2.33 -2.11
CA ASN A 26 17.16 -1.03 -2.74
C ASN A 26 17.59 -1.18 -4.20
N ALA A 27 18.41 -2.19 -4.53
CA ALA A 27 18.80 -2.44 -5.92
C ALA A 27 17.60 -2.78 -6.81
N MET A 28 16.63 -3.55 -6.30
CA MET A 28 15.39 -3.87 -7.04
C MET A 28 14.51 -2.61 -7.19
N LEU A 29 14.35 -1.81 -6.15
CA LEU A 29 13.55 -0.59 -6.20
C LEU A 29 14.17 0.50 -7.08
N ASP A 30 15.49 0.47 -7.30
CA ASP A 30 16.15 1.40 -8.21
C ASP A 30 15.76 1.14 -9.68
N LEU A 31 15.34 -0.07 -10.03
CA LEU A 31 14.83 -0.39 -11.37
C LEU A 31 13.49 0.33 -11.68
N VAL A 32 12.72 0.61 -10.63
CA VAL A 32 11.40 1.29 -10.67
C VAL A 32 11.43 2.60 -9.90
N LYS A 33 12.58 3.28 -9.86
CA LYS A 33 12.80 4.48 -9.04
C LYS A 33 11.75 5.56 -9.29
N HIS A 34 11.39 5.81 -10.55
CA HIS A 34 10.41 6.81 -10.93
C HIS A 34 9.04 6.57 -10.28
N GLU A 35 8.63 5.30 -10.09
CA GLU A 35 7.39 4.96 -9.42
C GLU A 35 7.49 5.13 -7.90
N THR A 36 8.66 4.85 -7.30
CA THR A 36 8.87 5.07 -5.86
C THR A 36 8.96 6.56 -5.50
N GLU A 37 9.13 7.46 -6.49
CA GLU A 37 9.13 8.91 -6.30
C GLU A 37 7.77 9.57 -6.57
N ARG A 38 6.81 8.85 -7.17
CA ARG A 38 5.41 9.28 -7.29
C ARG A 38 4.64 8.95 -6.02
N LEU A 39 3.83 9.89 -5.52
CA LEU A 39 3.09 9.72 -4.26
C LEU A 39 1.97 8.69 -4.39
N ASP A 40 1.32 8.64 -5.54
CA ASP A 40 0.11 7.86 -5.84
C ASP A 40 0.36 6.51 -6.53
N SER A 41 1.58 6.26 -7.06
CA SER A 41 1.92 4.96 -7.64
C SER A 41 1.76 3.84 -6.62
N ARG A 42 0.99 2.82 -6.98
CA ARG A 42 0.60 1.75 -6.06
C ARG A 42 1.56 0.58 -6.12
N PHE A 43 1.95 0.11 -4.93
CA PHE A 43 2.82 -1.03 -4.74
C PHE A 43 2.10 -2.12 -3.97
N LEU A 44 2.11 -3.33 -4.50
CA LEU A 44 1.63 -4.54 -3.83
C LEU A 44 2.79 -5.50 -3.63
N GLU A 45 3.07 -5.85 -2.38
CA GLU A 45 4.00 -6.91 -2.03
C GLU A 45 3.20 -8.16 -1.58
N PRO A 46 3.16 -9.22 -2.41
CA PRO A 46 2.32 -10.38 -2.15
C PRO A 46 2.87 -11.34 -1.09
N ALA A 47 4.08 -11.11 -0.60
CA ALA A 47 4.73 -11.83 0.50
C ALA A 47 5.52 -10.84 1.36
N CYS A 48 4.79 -9.89 1.97
CA CYS A 48 5.42 -8.71 2.55
C CYS A 48 6.28 -8.99 3.80
N GLY A 49 6.13 -10.16 4.43
CA GLY A 49 6.84 -10.47 5.66
C GLY A 49 6.62 -9.38 6.72
N THR A 50 7.68 -8.99 7.38
CA THR A 50 7.67 -7.86 8.32
C THR A 50 7.81 -6.49 7.65
N GLY A 51 7.71 -6.42 6.31
CA GLY A 51 7.63 -5.18 5.56
C GLY A 51 8.95 -4.62 5.03
N ASN A 52 10.00 -5.41 4.81
CA ASN A 52 11.31 -4.91 4.36
C ASN A 52 11.24 -4.12 3.05
N PHE A 53 10.48 -4.62 2.05
CA PHE A 53 10.25 -3.88 0.80
C PHE A 53 9.37 -2.66 1.02
N LEU A 54 8.27 -2.83 1.74
CA LEU A 54 7.30 -1.75 1.98
C LEU A 54 7.89 -0.61 2.80
N GLU A 55 8.81 -0.90 3.73
CA GLU A 55 9.59 0.11 4.47
C GLU A 55 10.38 1.00 3.51
N GLU A 56 11.18 0.41 2.60
CA GLU A 56 12.01 1.18 1.68
C GLU A 56 11.17 1.98 0.67
N ILE A 57 10.06 1.41 0.20
CA ILE A 57 9.09 2.12 -0.65
C ILE A 57 8.52 3.31 0.12
N LEU A 58 8.07 3.10 1.36
CA LEU A 58 7.51 4.15 2.21
C LEU A 58 8.51 5.28 2.46
N LEU A 59 9.76 4.95 2.78
CA LEU A 59 10.82 5.94 3.00
C LEU A 59 11.05 6.81 1.75
N ARG A 60 11.17 6.22 0.57
CA ARG A 60 11.35 6.92 -0.70
C ARG A 60 10.17 7.85 -1.01
N LYS A 61 8.94 7.35 -0.84
CA LYS A 61 7.73 8.15 -1.07
C LYS A 61 7.53 9.26 -0.06
N LEU A 62 7.87 9.06 1.22
CA LEU A 62 7.82 10.11 2.24
C LEU A 62 8.87 11.21 1.98
N ASP A 63 10.02 10.85 1.44
CA ASP A 63 11.00 11.84 1.00
C ASP A 63 10.47 12.64 -0.20
N ALA A 64 9.86 11.98 -1.18
CA ALA A 64 9.17 12.66 -2.30
C ALA A 64 8.03 13.56 -1.81
N ALA A 65 7.20 13.08 -0.85
CA ALA A 65 6.14 13.88 -0.23
C ALA A 65 6.69 15.12 0.49
N THR A 66 7.84 14.96 1.16
CA THR A 66 8.53 16.08 1.81
C THR A 66 8.94 17.11 0.77
N ARG A 67 9.66 16.70 -0.28
CA ARG A 67 10.10 17.61 -1.37
C ARG A 67 8.90 18.30 -2.03
N ALA A 68 7.86 17.57 -2.38
CA ALA A 68 6.64 18.10 -3.00
C ALA A 68 5.87 19.10 -2.10
N SER A 69 6.12 19.09 -0.80
CA SER A 69 5.46 19.97 0.17
C SER A 69 6.26 21.23 0.50
N ILE A 70 7.48 21.37 -0.05
CA ILE A 70 8.32 22.54 0.14
C ILE A 70 8.01 23.54 -0.97
N PRO A 71 7.57 24.78 -0.65
CA PRO A 71 7.38 25.82 -1.65
C PRO A 71 8.71 26.29 -2.24
N ASP A 72 8.67 26.82 -3.47
CA ASP A 72 9.83 27.40 -4.12
C ASP A 72 10.52 28.45 -3.23
N GLY A 73 11.84 28.34 -3.16
CA GLY A 73 12.68 29.24 -2.36
C GLY A 73 12.58 29.02 -0.83
N LYS A 74 11.85 28.01 -0.35
CA LYS A 74 11.78 27.62 1.07
C LYS A 74 12.61 26.36 1.34
N LYS A 75 12.86 26.08 2.64
CA LYS A 75 13.61 24.88 3.07
C LYS A 75 12.77 23.92 3.91
N THR A 76 11.54 24.30 4.24
CA THR A 76 10.68 23.52 5.11
C THR A 76 9.35 23.25 4.44
N PRO A 77 8.77 22.06 4.62
CA PRO A 77 7.47 21.74 4.08
C PRO A 77 6.35 22.55 4.74
N ILE A 78 5.30 22.81 3.98
CA ILE A 78 4.02 23.30 4.51
C ILE A 78 3.36 22.11 5.24
N PRO A 79 3.06 22.20 6.55
CA PRO A 79 2.52 21.10 7.34
C PRO A 79 1.28 20.43 6.72
N ALA A 80 0.26 21.20 6.36
CA ALA A 80 -0.97 20.67 5.76
C ALA A 80 -0.74 19.96 4.42
N LYS A 81 0.18 20.47 3.59
CA LYS A 81 0.53 19.83 2.31
C LYS A 81 1.29 18.51 2.53
N PHE A 82 2.22 18.49 3.49
CA PHE A 82 2.91 17.26 3.85
C PHE A 82 1.94 16.22 4.44
N GLU A 83 1.07 16.65 5.37
CA GLU A 83 0.06 15.77 5.97
C GLU A 83 -0.75 15.05 4.89
N ARG A 84 -1.39 15.82 3.98
CA ARG A 84 -2.15 15.26 2.87
C ARG A 84 -1.31 14.31 2.01
N ASN A 85 -0.13 14.76 1.57
CA ASN A 85 0.74 13.97 0.71
C ASN A 85 1.19 12.67 1.38
N SER A 86 1.46 12.69 2.69
CA SER A 86 1.86 11.51 3.46
C SER A 86 0.72 10.50 3.62
N ILE A 87 -0.53 10.95 3.71
CA ILE A 87 -1.70 10.06 3.69
C ILE A 87 -1.87 9.44 2.30
N VAL A 88 -1.72 10.20 1.20
CA VAL A 88 -1.73 9.64 -0.17
C VAL A 88 -0.67 8.55 -0.31
N VAL A 89 0.53 8.75 0.24
CA VAL A 89 1.58 7.74 0.24
C VAL A 89 1.12 6.46 0.95
N LEU A 90 0.55 6.55 2.16
CA LEU A 90 0.06 5.36 2.86
C LEU A 90 -1.03 4.61 2.08
N THR A 91 -1.92 5.33 1.41
CA THR A 91 -3.00 4.72 0.62
C THR A 91 -2.50 4.02 -0.66
N SER A 92 -1.24 4.19 -1.02
CA SER A 92 -0.62 3.60 -2.21
C SER A 92 0.20 2.32 -1.93
N ILE A 93 0.29 1.88 -0.66
CA ILE A 93 1.10 0.74 -0.23
C ILE A 93 0.19 -0.40 0.20
N TYR A 94 0.40 -1.59 -0.38
CA TYR A 94 -0.37 -2.80 -0.14
C TYR A 94 0.55 -3.98 0.15
N GLY A 95 0.13 -4.87 1.04
CA GLY A 95 0.88 -6.08 1.38
C GLY A 95 -0.02 -7.23 1.77
N VAL A 96 0.41 -8.44 1.45
CA VAL A 96 -0.19 -9.69 1.93
C VAL A 96 0.90 -10.52 2.58
N ASP A 97 0.60 -11.12 3.70
CA ASP A 97 1.45 -12.17 4.29
C ASP A 97 0.57 -13.25 4.93
N LEU A 98 1.07 -14.48 4.89
CA LEU A 98 0.39 -15.64 5.45
C LEU A 98 0.36 -15.61 6.99
N MET A 99 1.37 -14.97 7.60
CA MET A 99 1.61 -14.98 9.03
C MET A 99 1.04 -13.73 9.71
N PHE A 100 0.14 -13.94 10.68
CA PHE A 100 -0.46 -12.85 11.44
C PHE A 100 0.57 -11.95 12.13
N ASP A 101 1.61 -12.54 12.75
CA ASP A 101 2.66 -11.79 13.44
C ASP A 101 3.51 -10.94 12.49
N ASN A 102 3.74 -11.39 11.24
CA ASN A 102 4.40 -10.60 10.22
C ASN A 102 3.54 -9.39 9.82
N VAL A 103 2.25 -9.62 9.59
CA VAL A 103 1.30 -8.55 9.24
C VAL A 103 1.22 -7.49 10.35
N ALA A 104 1.13 -7.93 11.60
CA ALA A 104 1.09 -7.03 12.76
C ALA A 104 2.38 -6.20 12.87
N GLU A 105 3.55 -6.84 12.77
CA GLU A 105 4.86 -6.18 12.81
C GLU A 105 5.04 -5.24 11.61
N CYS A 106 4.60 -5.64 10.41
CA CYS A 106 4.66 -4.79 9.22
C CYS A 106 3.84 -3.51 9.40
N ARG A 107 2.59 -3.63 9.87
CA ARG A 107 1.71 -2.48 10.15
C ARG A 107 2.33 -1.52 11.14
N GLU A 108 2.84 -2.04 12.26
CA GLU A 108 3.46 -1.22 13.31
C GLU A 108 4.71 -0.49 12.78
N ARG A 109 5.60 -1.21 12.10
CA ARG A 109 6.81 -0.64 11.49
C ARG A 109 6.49 0.48 10.50
N LEU A 110 5.54 0.26 9.59
CA LEU A 110 5.15 1.27 8.62
C LEU A 110 4.51 2.48 9.30
N TYR A 111 3.68 2.25 10.33
CA TYR A 111 3.10 3.34 11.13
C TYR A 111 4.16 4.16 11.83
N GLU A 112 5.14 3.54 12.50
CA GLU A 112 6.21 4.25 13.21
C GLU A 112 7.06 5.11 12.26
N ILE A 113 7.40 4.58 11.07
CA ILE A 113 8.15 5.32 10.05
C ILE A 113 7.37 6.54 9.59
N TRP A 114 6.10 6.34 9.21
CA TRP A 114 5.22 7.42 8.80
C TRP A 114 5.02 8.45 9.91
N HIS A 115 4.73 8.01 11.13
CA HIS A 115 4.47 8.87 12.28
C HIS A 115 5.69 9.73 12.66
N LYS A 116 6.90 9.16 12.57
CA LYS A 116 8.15 9.90 12.77
C LYS A 116 8.30 11.02 11.72
N ALA A 117 8.03 10.74 10.45
CA ALA A 117 8.07 11.74 9.38
C ALA A 117 6.98 12.79 9.56
N TYR A 118 5.77 12.37 9.95
CA TYR A 118 4.63 13.24 10.22
C TYR A 118 4.93 14.22 11.37
N LYS A 119 5.40 13.72 12.51
CA LYS A 119 5.82 14.57 13.63
C LYS A 119 6.93 15.55 13.26
N LYS A 120 7.92 15.11 12.48
CA LYS A 120 9.02 15.96 12.03
C LYS A 120 8.54 17.11 11.16
N SER A 121 7.60 16.85 10.24
CA SER A 121 7.14 17.83 9.25
C SER A 121 6.01 18.72 9.78
N CYS A 122 5.07 18.18 10.55
CA CYS A 122 3.89 18.88 11.03
C CYS A 122 4.04 19.49 12.42
N ARG A 123 4.99 19.00 13.24
CA ARG A 123 5.32 19.56 14.56
C ARG A 123 4.08 19.77 15.45
N ARG A 124 3.67 21.05 15.68
CA ARG A 124 2.52 21.41 16.51
C ARG A 124 1.17 21.15 15.85
N SER A 125 1.15 20.86 14.56
CA SER A 125 -0.07 20.59 13.77
C SER A 125 -0.37 19.09 13.67
N VAL A 126 0.28 18.24 14.45
CA VAL A 126 -0.01 16.79 14.51
C VAL A 126 -1.42 16.58 15.05
N SER A 127 -2.22 15.79 14.33
CA SER A 127 -3.62 15.49 14.66
C SER A 127 -3.78 14.00 14.97
N GLU A 128 -4.41 13.69 16.09
CA GLU A 128 -4.76 12.29 16.46
C GLU A 128 -5.71 11.67 15.45
N LEU A 129 -6.67 12.44 14.90
CA LEU A 129 -7.56 11.93 13.85
C LEU A 129 -6.79 11.45 12.61
N VAL A 130 -5.73 12.15 12.24
CA VAL A 130 -4.87 11.75 11.11
C VAL A 130 -4.03 10.52 11.48
N CYS A 131 -3.60 10.40 12.74
CA CYS A 131 -2.92 9.20 13.22
C CYS A 131 -3.85 7.98 13.18
N ASP A 132 -5.10 8.11 13.58
CA ASP A 132 -6.09 7.04 13.53
C ASP A 132 -6.47 6.69 12.07
N ALA A 133 -6.59 7.69 11.19
CA ALA A 133 -6.76 7.47 9.77
C ALA A 133 -5.61 6.63 9.17
N ALA A 134 -4.36 6.94 9.53
CA ALA A 134 -3.19 6.18 9.09
C ALA A 134 -3.22 4.72 9.55
N LYS A 135 -3.62 4.45 10.81
CA LYS A 135 -3.77 3.09 11.33
C LYS A 135 -4.85 2.32 10.55
N VAL A 136 -6.01 2.95 10.29
CA VAL A 136 -7.09 2.33 9.50
C VAL A 136 -6.62 2.01 8.09
N ILE A 137 -5.94 2.93 7.39
CA ILE A 137 -5.38 2.68 6.06
C ILE A 137 -4.47 1.45 6.09
N LEU A 138 -3.50 1.41 6.99
CA LEU A 138 -2.57 0.29 7.10
C LEU A 138 -3.28 -1.03 7.45
N SER A 139 -4.32 -0.99 8.30
CA SER A 139 -5.10 -2.20 8.63
C SER A 139 -5.85 -2.77 7.44
N ARG A 140 -6.23 -1.94 6.48
CA ARG A 140 -6.97 -2.31 5.27
C ARG A 140 -6.08 -2.66 4.08
N ASN A 141 -4.85 -2.15 4.09
CA ASN A 141 -3.92 -2.33 2.98
C ASN A 141 -2.87 -3.41 3.24
N ILE A 142 -2.58 -3.75 4.50
CA ILE A 142 -1.66 -4.83 4.87
C ILE A 142 -2.48 -5.95 5.50
N ILE A 143 -2.65 -7.06 4.80
CA ILE A 143 -3.68 -8.06 5.08
C ILE A 143 -3.06 -9.43 5.29
N GLN A 144 -3.56 -10.17 6.31
CA GLN A 144 -3.26 -11.58 6.44
C GLN A 144 -4.04 -12.37 5.39
N GLY A 145 -3.33 -13.21 4.63
CA GLY A 145 -3.94 -14.05 3.61
C GLY A 145 -2.92 -14.83 2.81
N ASN A 146 -3.43 -15.72 2.00
CA ASN A 146 -2.65 -16.50 1.06
C ASN A 146 -2.74 -15.83 -0.33
N SER A 147 -1.66 -15.18 -0.76
CA SER A 147 -1.61 -14.48 -2.05
C SER A 147 -1.69 -15.42 -3.26
N LEU A 148 -1.35 -16.70 -3.09
CA LEU A 148 -1.45 -17.69 -4.18
C LEU A 148 -2.90 -18.10 -4.44
N SER A 149 -3.67 -18.32 -3.38
CA SER A 149 -5.11 -18.63 -3.48
C SER A 149 -5.99 -17.38 -3.51
N MET A 150 -5.41 -16.20 -3.17
CA MET A 150 -6.10 -14.91 -3.02
C MET A 150 -7.23 -14.93 -1.96
N LYS A 151 -7.10 -15.84 -0.98
CA LYS A 151 -8.06 -16.04 0.10
C LYS A 151 -7.50 -15.58 1.44
N LYS A 152 -8.41 -15.20 2.35
CA LYS A 152 -8.06 -15.05 3.76
C LYS A 152 -7.70 -16.41 4.35
N VAL A 153 -7.00 -16.40 5.48
CA VAL A 153 -6.60 -17.62 6.17
C VAL A 153 -7.02 -17.59 7.64
N ASP A 154 -7.20 -18.78 8.21
CA ASP A 154 -7.40 -18.98 9.64
C ASP A 154 -6.09 -18.87 10.45
N ASP A 155 -6.15 -19.03 11.76
CA ASP A 155 -4.99 -18.99 12.67
C ASP A 155 -3.98 -20.12 12.39
N ARG A 156 -4.41 -21.19 11.70
CA ARG A 156 -3.56 -22.31 11.26
C ARG A 156 -3.06 -22.14 9.83
N GLN A 157 -3.38 -20.99 9.20
CA GLN A 157 -3.05 -20.62 7.82
C GLN A 157 -3.70 -21.50 6.75
N ASN A 158 -4.83 -22.13 7.05
CA ASN A 158 -5.66 -22.77 6.05
C ASN A 158 -6.50 -21.69 5.35
N ASP A 159 -6.69 -21.86 4.04
CA ASP A 159 -7.53 -20.97 3.27
C ASP A 159 -8.98 -21.01 3.76
N LEU A 160 -9.54 -19.81 3.98
CA LEU A 160 -10.98 -19.62 4.21
C LEU A 160 -11.71 -19.47 2.88
N GLU A 161 -13.04 -19.48 2.90
CA GLU A 161 -13.82 -19.18 1.68
C GLU A 161 -13.79 -17.70 1.30
N ASP A 162 -13.50 -16.83 2.27
CA ASP A 162 -13.46 -15.38 2.07
C ASP A 162 -12.26 -14.95 1.22
N PRO A 163 -12.46 -14.13 0.16
CA PRO A 163 -11.37 -13.58 -0.63
C PRO A 163 -10.59 -12.52 0.14
N ILE A 164 -9.35 -12.27 -0.29
CA ILE A 164 -8.63 -11.07 0.11
C ILE A 164 -9.32 -9.85 -0.52
N VAL A 165 -9.58 -8.83 0.30
CA VAL A 165 -10.23 -7.57 -0.10
C VAL A 165 -9.31 -6.42 0.26
N PHE A 166 -8.96 -5.59 -0.72
CA PHE A 166 -8.22 -4.34 -0.52
C PHE A 166 -9.14 -3.14 -0.60
N SER A 167 -8.78 -2.11 0.17
CA SER A 167 -9.45 -0.80 0.10
C SER A 167 -8.69 0.11 -0.84
N GLU A 168 -9.41 0.67 -1.80
CA GLU A 168 -8.94 1.76 -2.61
C GLU A 168 -9.43 3.09 -2.04
N TRP A 169 -8.55 4.08 -2.04
CA TRP A 169 -8.75 5.39 -1.45
C TRP A 169 -8.67 6.46 -2.53
N SER A 170 -9.82 6.94 -3.00
CA SER A 170 -9.90 7.96 -4.04
C SER A 170 -10.01 9.35 -3.43
N PHE A 171 -9.02 10.20 -3.66
CA PHE A 171 -9.02 11.60 -3.20
C PHE A 171 -9.76 12.48 -4.20
N ILE A 172 -10.70 13.29 -3.70
CA ILE A 172 -11.51 14.23 -4.48
C ILE A 172 -11.17 15.64 -4.02
N GLY A 173 -10.42 16.38 -4.84
CA GLY A 173 -9.84 17.66 -4.46
C GLY A 173 -8.80 17.53 -3.35
N GLU A 174 -8.75 18.52 -2.45
CA GLU A 174 -7.69 18.56 -1.43
C GLU A 174 -7.97 17.67 -0.22
N TYR A 175 -9.24 17.52 0.19
CA TYR A 175 -9.58 16.96 1.50
C TYR A 175 -10.49 15.75 1.45
N LYS A 176 -11.39 15.68 0.47
CA LYS A 176 -12.40 14.62 0.41
C LYS A 176 -11.76 13.29 0.02
N VAL A 177 -12.28 12.20 0.58
CA VAL A 177 -11.85 10.85 0.27
C VAL A 177 -13.05 9.91 0.16
N LYS A 178 -12.99 8.98 -0.80
CA LYS A 178 -13.92 7.85 -0.94
C LYS A 178 -13.13 6.56 -0.75
N ARG A 179 -13.68 5.60 -0.01
CA ARG A 179 -13.20 4.23 0.06
C ARG A 179 -14.04 3.34 -0.84
N THR A 180 -13.39 2.47 -1.59
CA THR A 180 -14.04 1.40 -2.35
C THR A 180 -13.27 0.12 -2.11
N ASP A 181 -13.94 -0.95 -1.74
CA ASP A 181 -13.31 -2.24 -1.46
C ASP A 181 -13.41 -3.16 -2.68
N TYR A 182 -12.28 -3.77 -3.06
CA TYR A 182 -12.16 -4.65 -4.21
C TYR A 182 -11.61 -6.03 -3.82
N ARG A 183 -12.11 -7.07 -4.45
CA ARG A 183 -11.56 -8.44 -4.33
C ARG A 183 -10.28 -8.56 -5.15
N LEU A 184 -9.22 -9.11 -4.53
CA LEU A 184 -7.94 -9.31 -5.20
C LEU A 184 -8.02 -10.26 -6.40
N ASP A 185 -8.75 -11.37 -6.26
CA ASP A 185 -8.93 -12.36 -7.33
C ASP A 185 -9.61 -11.79 -8.59
N LYS A 186 -10.58 -10.89 -8.39
CA LYS A 186 -11.30 -10.23 -9.48
C LYS A 186 -10.44 -9.16 -10.16
N MET A 187 -9.73 -8.36 -9.37
CA MET A 187 -8.78 -7.36 -9.90
C MET A 187 -7.74 -8.00 -10.83
N LEU A 188 -7.23 -9.18 -10.50
CA LEU A 188 -6.27 -9.90 -11.34
C LEU A 188 -6.94 -10.52 -12.58
N ALA A 189 -8.15 -11.10 -12.45
CA ALA A 189 -8.89 -11.71 -13.55
C ALA A 189 -9.29 -10.69 -14.63
N GLY A 190 -9.76 -9.50 -14.23
CA GLY A 190 -10.12 -8.41 -15.16
C GLY A 190 -8.94 -7.98 -16.03
N LYS A 191 -7.74 -7.95 -15.48
CA LYS A 191 -6.50 -7.64 -16.23
C LYS A 191 -6.06 -8.70 -17.22
N TYR A 192 -6.28 -9.97 -16.93
CA TYR A 192 -5.98 -11.03 -17.89
C TYR A 192 -6.92 -10.95 -19.11
N LYS A 193 -8.19 -10.60 -18.92
CA LYS A 193 -9.13 -10.34 -20.03
C LYS A 193 -8.70 -9.12 -20.87
N ALA A 194 -8.42 -7.99 -20.23
CA ALA A 194 -7.99 -6.78 -20.91
C ALA A 194 -6.67 -6.97 -21.71
N LYS A 195 -5.72 -7.80 -21.21
CA LYS A 195 -4.51 -8.15 -21.97
C LYS A 195 -4.76 -9.07 -23.16
N GLN A 196 -5.73 -9.96 -23.09
CA GLN A 196 -6.12 -10.79 -24.25
C GLN A 196 -6.81 -9.95 -25.33
N ASP A 197 -7.66 -9.00 -24.94
CA ASP A 197 -8.35 -8.10 -25.87
C ASP A 197 -7.43 -7.01 -26.44
N SER A 198 -6.36 -6.62 -25.73
CA SER A 198 -5.38 -5.62 -26.17
C SER A 198 -4.18 -6.21 -26.93
N ALA A 199 -4.02 -7.53 -27.00
CA ALA A 199 -2.98 -8.19 -27.80
C ALA A 199 -3.10 -7.93 -29.32
N ALA A 200 -4.17 -7.24 -29.76
CA ALA A 200 -4.36 -6.76 -31.13
C ALA A 200 -3.75 -5.36 -31.42
N LYS A 201 -3.11 -4.69 -30.44
CA LYS A 201 -2.41 -3.39 -30.66
C LYS A 201 -0.97 -3.46 -30.16
N PRO A 202 0.03 -2.89 -30.89
CA PRO A 202 1.43 -3.01 -30.50
C PRO A 202 1.75 -2.30 -29.18
N ALA A 203 2.39 -3.04 -28.28
CA ALA A 203 2.71 -2.61 -26.92
C ALA A 203 3.70 -1.44 -26.88
N LYS A 204 3.38 -0.40 -26.08
CA LYS A 204 4.40 0.50 -25.51
C LYS A 204 5.06 -0.21 -24.32
N LYS A 205 6.40 -0.34 -24.38
CA LYS A 205 7.21 -0.96 -23.32
C LYS A 205 7.23 -0.06 -22.07
N GLY A 206 6.83 -0.60 -20.93
CA GLY A 206 7.04 0.00 -19.61
C GLY A 206 6.07 -0.53 -18.55
N ALA A 207 6.62 -1.11 -17.48
CA ALA A 207 6.10 -1.33 -16.15
C ALA A 207 4.90 -2.28 -15.92
N VAL A 208 5.23 -3.46 -15.42
CA VAL A 208 4.28 -4.54 -15.07
C VAL A 208 3.50 -4.26 -13.75
N GLN A 209 3.96 -3.32 -12.92
CA GLN A 209 3.32 -3.02 -11.63
C GLN A 209 2.27 -1.90 -11.68
N ASP A 210 2.43 -0.89 -12.53
CA ASP A 210 1.43 0.18 -12.71
C ASP A 210 0.09 -0.35 -13.20
N GLU A 211 0.11 -1.42 -13.97
CA GLU A 211 -1.09 -2.02 -14.53
C GLU A 211 -2.03 -2.66 -13.49
N LEU A 212 -1.62 -2.86 -12.22
CA LEU A 212 -2.50 -3.51 -11.24
C LEU A 212 -3.66 -2.58 -10.78
N PHE A 213 -3.48 -1.28 -10.86
CA PHE A 213 -4.46 -0.30 -10.38
C PHE A 213 -4.85 0.78 -11.40
N ASP A 214 -4.16 0.87 -12.55
CA ASP A 214 -4.40 1.91 -13.57
C ASP A 214 -5.47 1.57 -14.64
N ALA A 215 -6.12 0.41 -14.55
CA ALA A 215 -7.11 -0.03 -15.53
C ALA A 215 -8.46 0.72 -15.45
N ARG A 216 -8.44 2.05 -15.21
CA ARG A 216 -9.67 2.83 -15.03
C ARG A 216 -10.10 3.69 -16.20
N ASP A 217 -9.29 3.84 -17.23
CA ASP A 217 -9.64 4.74 -18.33
C ASP A 217 -10.43 4.08 -19.46
N ASP A 218 -10.71 2.76 -19.41
CA ASP A 218 -11.65 2.13 -20.32
C ASP A 218 -12.62 1.25 -19.51
N ALA A 219 -13.71 1.88 -19.13
CA ALA A 219 -14.79 1.29 -18.36
C ALA A 219 -15.51 0.19 -19.14
N THR A 220 -15.31 -1.02 -18.72
CA THR A 220 -16.46 -1.90 -18.54
C THR A 220 -16.60 -2.09 -17.06
N ASN A 221 -17.55 -1.37 -16.45
CA ASN A 221 -18.01 -1.57 -15.07
C ASN A 221 -18.48 -3.00 -14.93
N ASP A 222 -17.57 -3.90 -14.59
CA ASP A 222 -17.95 -5.22 -14.10
C ASP A 222 -18.25 -5.00 -12.60
N GLU A 223 -19.54 -4.74 -12.28
CA GLU A 223 -20.03 -4.55 -10.90
C GLU A 223 -19.62 -5.68 -9.94
N GLY A 224 -19.15 -6.80 -10.49
CA GLY A 224 -18.67 -7.96 -9.74
C GLY A 224 -17.33 -7.81 -9.02
N ASP A 225 -16.54 -6.78 -9.33
CA ASP A 225 -15.22 -6.57 -8.74
C ASP A 225 -15.28 -5.76 -7.43
N ILE A 226 -16.32 -4.94 -7.28
CA ILE A 226 -16.55 -4.11 -6.10
C ILE A 226 -17.28 -4.92 -5.04
N VAL A 227 -16.66 -5.00 -3.86
CA VAL A 227 -17.27 -5.63 -2.67
C VAL A 227 -18.16 -4.64 -1.93
N SER A 228 -17.65 -3.41 -1.74
CA SER A 228 -18.37 -2.36 -1.01
C SER A 228 -17.92 -0.98 -1.46
N GLU A 229 -18.88 -0.07 -1.57
CA GLU A 229 -18.65 1.35 -1.74
C GLU A 229 -19.06 2.10 -0.48
N PHE A 230 -18.25 3.07 -0.08
CA PHE A 230 -18.48 3.86 1.12
C PHE A 230 -18.79 5.32 0.76
N PRO A 231 -19.56 6.04 1.60
CA PRO A 231 -19.88 7.44 1.34
C PRO A 231 -18.60 8.30 1.31
N ILE A 232 -18.64 9.39 0.54
CA ILE A 232 -17.53 10.33 0.48
C ILE A 232 -17.42 11.07 1.83
N LEU A 233 -16.26 10.96 2.48
CA LEU A 233 -15.94 11.73 3.67
C LEU A 233 -15.47 13.15 3.26
N PRO A 234 -15.85 14.17 4.02
CA PRO A 234 -15.48 15.56 3.72
C PRO A 234 -14.00 15.85 3.95
N HIS A 235 -13.30 15.00 4.73
CA HIS A 235 -11.89 15.15 5.03
C HIS A 235 -11.23 13.81 5.31
N TYR A 236 -10.01 13.59 4.77
CA TYR A 236 -9.25 12.34 4.93
C TYR A 236 -8.91 12.02 6.40
N ALA A 237 -8.81 13.03 7.29
CA ALA A 237 -8.62 12.79 8.72
C ALA A 237 -9.77 12.00 9.37
N ARG A 238 -10.92 11.91 8.71
CA ARG A 238 -12.08 11.14 9.18
C ARG A 238 -12.13 9.71 8.65
N ILE A 239 -11.08 9.22 8.01
CA ILE A 239 -11.02 7.84 7.47
C ILE A 239 -11.34 6.79 8.54
N ALA A 240 -11.00 7.03 9.81
CA ALA A 240 -11.34 6.15 10.91
C ALA A 240 -12.85 5.93 11.07
N GLU A 241 -13.70 6.84 10.59
CA GLU A 241 -15.16 6.70 10.63
C GLU A 241 -15.70 5.62 9.67
N TYR A 242 -14.92 5.18 8.69
CA TYR A 242 -15.31 4.04 7.87
C TYR A 242 -15.30 2.69 8.64
N GLY A 243 -14.87 2.72 9.89
CA GLY A 243 -14.79 1.54 10.74
C GLY A 243 -13.61 0.63 10.41
N GLY A 244 -13.13 -0.06 11.41
CA GLY A 244 -12.11 -1.09 11.29
C GLY A 244 -12.72 -2.44 10.89
#